data_93fc37306c457235e76075c89d62f34b
#
_entry.id   93fc37306c457235e76075c89d62f34b
#
_cell.length_a   1.000
_cell.length_b   1.000
_cell.length_c   1.000
_cell.angle_alpha   90.00
_cell.angle_beta   90.00
_cell.angle_gamma   90.00
#
_symmetry.space_group_name_H-M   'P 1'
#
loop_
_entity.id
_entity.type
_entity.pdbx_description
1 polymer ?
#
loop_
_entity_poly.entity_id
_entity_poly.type
_entity_poly.pdbx_seq_one_letter_code
_entity_poly.pdbx_strand_id
1 'polypeptide(L)'
;MYDTHIFLDFEMNPIPREFREARALARSEIVEIGAVKLDRDYRLVDRYSCYVKPEYGPIRKHITQLTGITDADVAGAQPFAPAMADFAAWIGEGRARLYSWSMSDRAQLFDESWLKESELPWQLEQRWMDFQAVYTRLIGLSRANPLSLCNALGAAEYRFEGEAHRAVQDAENSASLLILVKAVSYTHLTLPTT
;
A
#
# COMPACT_ATOMS: atom_id res chain seq x y z
N MET A 1 21.89 -3.70 2.81
CA MET A 1 21.13 -3.89 1.57
C MET A 1 19.82 -4.56 1.97
N TYR A 2 18.70 -4.32 1.31
CA TYR A 2 17.43 -4.99 1.57
C TYR A 2 17.37 -6.26 0.75
N ASP A 3 16.74 -7.31 1.30
CA ASP A 3 16.56 -8.60 0.62
C ASP A 3 15.34 -8.56 -0.29
N THR A 4 14.32 -7.80 0.13
CA THR A 4 13.06 -7.63 -0.60
C THR A 4 12.56 -6.19 -0.55
N HIS A 5 11.73 -5.83 -1.52
CA HIS A 5 11.00 -4.58 -1.62
C HIS A 5 9.51 -4.91 -1.66
N ILE A 6 8.76 -4.44 -0.68
CA ILE A 6 7.32 -4.69 -0.54
C ILE A 6 6.58 -3.40 -0.89
N PHE A 7 5.85 -3.40 -1.99
CA PHE A 7 4.87 -2.36 -2.28
C PHE A 7 3.53 -2.80 -1.74
N LEU A 8 2.88 -1.93 -1.00
CA LEU A 8 1.60 -2.23 -0.38
C LEU A 8 0.64 -1.03 -0.47
N ASP A 9 -0.63 -1.35 -0.40
CA ASP A 9 -1.74 -0.43 -0.36
C ASP A 9 -2.83 -1.01 0.52
N PHE A 10 -3.62 -0.15 1.18
CA PHE A 10 -4.75 -0.53 2.01
C PHE A 10 -6.03 0.14 1.53
N GLU A 11 -7.12 -0.62 1.40
CA GLU A 11 -8.43 -0.04 1.32
C GLU A 11 -9.02 0.16 2.71
N MET A 12 -9.72 1.26 2.91
CA MET A 12 -10.12 1.71 4.23
C MET A 12 -11.61 2.05 4.29
N ASN A 13 -12.26 1.64 5.38
CA ASN A 13 -13.66 1.97 5.67
C ASN A 13 -13.75 2.98 6.82
N PRO A 14 -14.37 4.15 6.64
CA PRO A 14 -14.48 5.15 7.71
C PRO A 14 -15.28 4.66 8.91
N ILE A 15 -14.72 4.83 10.11
CA ILE A 15 -15.41 4.56 11.36
C ILE A 15 -16.59 5.53 11.51
N PRO A 16 -17.81 5.05 11.84
CA PRO A 16 -19.00 5.88 12.02
C PRO A 16 -18.82 6.96 13.09
N ARG A 17 -19.50 8.12 12.89
CA ARG A 17 -19.33 9.30 13.75
C ARG A 17 -19.78 9.09 15.19
N GLU A 18 -20.66 8.14 15.44
CA GLU A 18 -21.16 7.74 16.76
C GLU A 18 -20.05 7.14 17.64
N PHE A 19 -19.03 6.50 17.06
CA PHE A 19 -17.88 5.95 17.78
C PHE A 19 -16.80 7.03 18.00
N ARG A 20 -17.12 8.04 18.80
CA ARG A 20 -16.26 9.23 18.97
C ARG A 20 -14.89 8.92 19.54
N GLU A 21 -14.81 8.02 20.51
CA GLU A 21 -13.55 7.61 21.16
C GLU A 21 -12.64 6.87 20.18
N ALA A 22 -13.18 5.88 19.47
CA ALA A 22 -12.44 5.18 18.42
C ALA A 22 -11.92 6.13 17.34
N ARG A 23 -12.77 7.07 16.89
CA ARG A 23 -12.40 8.08 15.90
C ARG A 23 -11.36 9.09 16.36
N ALA A 24 -11.13 9.24 17.64
CA ALA A 24 -10.06 10.07 18.17
C ALA A 24 -8.69 9.39 18.00
N LEU A 25 -8.65 8.07 17.91
CA LEU A 25 -7.45 7.25 17.72
C LEU A 25 -7.24 6.91 16.23
N ALA A 26 -8.24 6.38 15.56
CA ALA A 26 -8.21 6.10 14.12
C ALA A 26 -9.49 6.55 13.43
N ARG A 27 -9.41 7.12 12.23
CA ARG A 27 -10.59 7.62 11.50
C ARG A 27 -11.25 6.56 10.64
N SER A 28 -10.52 5.51 10.31
CA SER A 28 -10.93 4.42 9.43
C SER A 28 -10.40 3.09 9.96
N GLU A 29 -10.88 2.01 9.39
CA GLU A 29 -10.37 0.65 9.55
C GLU A 29 -9.88 0.14 8.20
N ILE A 30 -8.81 -0.64 8.20
CA ILE A 30 -8.33 -1.37 7.03
C ILE A 30 -9.33 -2.49 6.72
N VAL A 31 -9.76 -2.60 5.46
CA VAL A 31 -10.71 -3.63 4.99
C VAL A 31 -10.14 -4.49 3.86
N GLU A 32 -9.09 -4.06 3.19
CA GLU A 32 -8.30 -4.87 2.25
C GLU A 32 -6.82 -4.54 2.42
N ILE A 33 -5.97 -5.56 2.38
CA ILE A 33 -4.51 -5.46 2.29
C ILE A 33 -4.13 -5.98 0.92
N GLY A 34 -3.44 -5.15 0.13
CA GLY A 34 -2.83 -5.57 -1.11
C GLY A 34 -1.35 -5.30 -1.10
N ALA A 35 -0.55 -6.27 -1.55
CA ALA A 35 0.89 -6.07 -1.62
C ALA A 35 1.54 -6.91 -2.73
N VAL A 36 2.67 -6.42 -3.21
CA VAL A 36 3.56 -7.17 -4.10
C VAL A 36 4.97 -7.17 -3.54
N LYS A 37 5.64 -8.30 -3.70
CA LYS A 37 7.02 -8.52 -3.27
C LYS A 37 7.94 -8.53 -4.47
N LEU A 38 8.94 -7.66 -4.47
CA LEU A 38 10.05 -7.69 -5.41
C LEU A 38 11.29 -8.22 -4.70
N ASP A 39 12.13 -8.94 -5.45
CA ASP A 39 13.46 -9.36 -4.98
C ASP A 39 14.45 -8.17 -4.97
N ARG A 40 15.71 -8.45 -4.59
CA ARG A 40 16.79 -7.44 -4.57
C ARG A 40 17.09 -6.82 -5.94
N ASP A 41 16.73 -7.53 -7.01
CA ASP A 41 16.92 -7.10 -8.41
C ASP A 41 15.67 -6.41 -8.98
N TYR A 42 14.66 -6.16 -8.13
CA TYR A 42 13.37 -5.56 -8.47
C TYR A 42 12.51 -6.40 -9.41
N ARG A 43 12.65 -7.74 -9.38
CA ARG A 43 11.75 -8.66 -10.09
C ARG A 43 10.59 -9.00 -9.19
N LEU A 44 9.38 -8.99 -9.74
CA LEU A 44 8.18 -9.42 -9.02
C LEU A 44 8.27 -10.91 -8.72
N VAL A 45 8.18 -11.27 -7.44
CA VAL A 45 8.29 -12.66 -6.97
C VAL A 45 7.02 -13.19 -6.34
N ASP A 46 6.19 -12.30 -5.77
CA ASP A 46 4.95 -12.75 -5.11
C ASP A 46 3.93 -11.61 -4.97
N ARG A 47 2.67 -11.98 -4.75
CA ARG A 47 1.54 -11.08 -4.49
C ARG A 47 0.79 -11.54 -3.25
N TYR A 48 0.24 -10.57 -2.52
CA TYR A 48 -0.59 -10.81 -1.35
C TYR A 48 -1.88 -10.00 -1.46
N SER A 49 -3.00 -10.62 -1.14
CA SER A 49 -4.27 -9.91 -1.01
C SER A 49 -5.12 -10.62 0.01
N CYS A 50 -5.67 -9.88 0.97
CA CYS A 50 -6.67 -10.39 1.88
C CYS A 50 -7.62 -9.28 2.30
N TYR A 51 -8.84 -9.67 2.64
CA TYR A 51 -9.79 -8.80 3.33
C TYR A 51 -9.54 -8.81 4.84
N VAL A 52 -9.89 -7.70 5.49
CA VAL A 52 -9.86 -7.53 6.94
C VAL A 52 -11.26 -7.19 7.41
N LYS A 53 -11.71 -7.84 8.47
CA LYS A 53 -13.05 -7.64 9.01
C LYS A 53 -13.10 -6.35 9.82
N PRO A 54 -13.92 -5.35 9.43
CA PRO A 54 -14.13 -4.15 10.23
C PRO A 54 -14.91 -4.45 11.52
N GLU A 55 -14.64 -3.71 12.58
CA GLU A 55 -15.26 -3.89 13.89
C GLU A 55 -16.29 -2.79 14.20
N TYR A 56 -16.16 -1.61 13.59
CA TYR A 56 -16.97 -0.44 13.91
C TYR A 56 -18.15 -0.20 12.96
N GLY A 57 -18.53 -1.20 12.17
CA GLY A 57 -19.74 -1.14 11.37
C GLY A 57 -19.59 -1.63 9.94
N PRO A 58 -20.68 -1.57 9.15
CA PRO A 58 -20.68 -2.09 7.80
C PRO A 58 -19.84 -1.23 6.84
N ILE A 59 -19.48 -1.81 5.69
CA ILE A 59 -18.81 -1.10 4.62
C ILE A 59 -19.69 0.06 4.13
N ARG A 60 -19.13 1.25 4.09
CA ARG A 60 -19.86 2.45 3.65
C ARG A 60 -20.12 2.39 2.15
N LYS A 61 -21.35 2.79 1.76
CA LYS A 61 -21.78 2.75 0.35
C LYS A 61 -20.78 3.39 -0.61
N HIS A 62 -20.16 4.51 -0.26
CA HIS A 62 -19.17 5.16 -1.12
C HIS A 62 -17.86 4.37 -1.23
N ILE A 63 -17.50 3.58 -0.20
CA ILE A 63 -16.34 2.67 -0.26
C ILE A 63 -16.67 1.52 -1.21
N THR A 64 -17.85 0.89 -1.07
CA THR A 64 -18.28 -0.13 -2.05
C THR A 64 -18.29 0.41 -3.48
N GLN A 65 -18.75 1.66 -3.69
CA GLN A 65 -18.73 2.28 -5.02
C GLN A 65 -17.33 2.53 -5.56
N LEU A 66 -16.37 2.78 -4.68
CA LEU A 66 -14.99 3.07 -5.03
C LEU A 66 -14.17 1.80 -5.26
N THR A 67 -14.28 0.84 -4.35
CA THR A 67 -13.40 -0.35 -4.26
C THR A 67 -14.07 -1.64 -4.74
N GLY A 68 -15.40 -1.65 -4.84
CA GLY A 68 -16.19 -2.86 -5.06
C GLY A 68 -16.39 -3.72 -3.81
N ILE A 69 -15.71 -3.44 -2.69
CA ILE A 69 -15.78 -4.24 -1.46
C ILE A 69 -17.16 -4.08 -0.82
N THR A 70 -17.76 -5.20 -0.43
CA THR A 70 -19.06 -5.29 0.23
C THR A 70 -18.95 -5.93 1.60
N ASP A 71 -20.03 -5.84 2.41
CA ASP A 71 -20.10 -6.55 3.70
C ASP A 71 -19.96 -8.08 3.55
N ALA A 72 -20.40 -8.64 2.42
CA ALA A 72 -20.28 -10.07 2.15
C ALA A 72 -18.82 -10.51 1.98
N ASP A 73 -17.98 -9.67 1.36
CA ASP A 73 -16.57 -9.94 1.13
C ASP A 73 -15.78 -9.99 2.45
N VAL A 74 -16.09 -9.12 3.40
CA VAL A 74 -15.40 -9.02 4.68
C VAL A 74 -16.02 -9.86 5.80
N ALA A 75 -17.21 -10.45 5.59
CA ALA A 75 -17.95 -11.17 6.63
C ALA A 75 -17.16 -12.35 7.22
N GLY A 76 -16.42 -13.08 6.36
CA GLY A 76 -15.58 -14.22 6.75
C GLY A 76 -14.10 -13.88 6.94
N ALA A 77 -13.74 -12.60 6.79
CA ALA A 77 -12.36 -12.17 6.92
C ALA A 77 -11.87 -12.20 8.37
N GLN A 78 -10.57 -12.27 8.54
CA GLN A 78 -9.95 -12.20 9.86
C GLN A 78 -10.03 -10.77 10.44
N PRO A 79 -10.13 -10.62 11.77
CA PRO A 79 -9.92 -9.34 12.42
C PRO A 79 -8.50 -8.78 12.19
N PHE A 80 -8.30 -7.50 12.53
CA PHE A 80 -7.06 -6.77 12.28
C PHE A 80 -5.79 -7.52 12.73
N ALA A 81 -5.69 -7.91 14.00
CA ALA A 81 -4.45 -8.48 14.54
C ALA A 81 -4.03 -9.80 13.85
N PRO A 82 -4.91 -10.81 13.66
CA PRO A 82 -4.56 -12.00 12.88
C PRO A 82 -4.22 -11.69 11.42
N ALA A 83 -4.94 -10.77 10.76
CA ALA A 83 -4.64 -10.38 9.39
C ALA A 83 -3.25 -9.74 9.25
N MET A 84 -2.85 -8.89 10.21
CA MET A 84 -1.51 -8.31 10.26
C MET A 84 -0.43 -9.36 10.53
N ALA A 85 -0.71 -10.38 11.36
CA ALA A 85 0.21 -11.48 11.60
C ALA A 85 0.44 -12.33 10.34
N ASP A 86 -0.62 -12.65 9.59
CA ASP A 86 -0.52 -13.38 8.32
C ASP A 86 0.22 -12.56 7.26
N PHE A 87 -0.07 -11.27 7.17
CA PHE A 87 0.64 -10.37 6.26
C PHE A 87 2.15 -10.28 6.60
N ALA A 88 2.47 -10.16 7.88
CA ALA A 88 3.86 -10.14 8.35
C ALA A 88 4.59 -11.48 8.06
N ALA A 89 3.91 -12.61 8.24
CA ALA A 89 4.45 -13.92 7.88
C ALA A 89 4.75 -14.01 6.36
N TRP A 90 3.86 -13.45 5.51
CA TRP A 90 4.13 -13.37 4.07
C TRP A 90 5.31 -12.45 3.73
N ILE A 91 5.50 -11.32 4.44
CA ILE A 91 6.69 -10.47 4.27
C ILE A 91 7.95 -11.29 4.54
N GLY A 92 7.95 -12.12 5.60
CA GLY A 92 9.04 -13.03 5.97
C GLY A 92 10.07 -12.40 6.89
N GLU A 93 11.09 -13.17 7.24
CA GLU A 93 12.10 -12.83 8.25
C GLU A 93 13.26 -11.96 7.70
N GLY A 94 13.30 -11.72 6.40
CA GLY A 94 14.35 -10.94 5.75
C GLY A 94 14.23 -9.43 5.99
N ARG A 95 15.29 -8.70 5.65
CA ARG A 95 15.28 -7.23 5.66
C ARG A 95 14.47 -6.72 4.48
N ALA A 96 13.23 -6.28 4.74
CA ALA A 96 12.37 -5.69 3.75
C ALA A 96 12.43 -4.15 3.79
N ARG A 97 12.20 -3.51 2.65
CA ARG A 97 11.81 -2.11 2.59
C ARG A 97 10.36 -2.04 2.16
N LEU A 98 9.55 -1.38 2.96
CA LEU A 98 8.12 -1.21 2.71
C LEU A 98 7.89 0.10 1.94
N TYR A 99 7.04 0.05 0.94
CA TYR A 99 6.66 1.20 0.11
C TYR A 99 5.15 1.31 0.09
N SER A 100 4.63 2.50 0.32
CA SER A 100 3.27 2.86 -0.03
C SER A 100 3.28 4.03 -1.00
N TRP A 101 2.19 4.23 -1.74
CA TRP A 101 2.12 5.40 -2.63
C TRP A 101 2.29 6.68 -1.83
N SER A 102 1.63 6.81 -0.68
CA SER A 102 1.86 7.90 0.28
C SER A 102 2.06 7.33 1.70
N MET A 103 2.36 8.18 2.68
CA MET A 103 2.48 7.74 4.07
C MET A 103 1.13 7.55 4.78
N SER A 104 -0.01 7.73 4.09
CA SER A 104 -1.34 7.50 4.64
C SER A 104 -1.55 6.05 5.11
N ASP A 105 -1.04 5.08 4.34
CA ASP A 105 -1.16 3.65 4.67
C ASP A 105 -0.41 3.33 5.96
N ARG A 106 0.82 3.83 6.07
CA ARG A 106 1.57 3.68 7.31
C ARG A 106 0.86 4.34 8.49
N ALA A 107 0.38 5.56 8.31
CA ALA A 107 -0.34 6.26 9.38
C ALA A 107 -1.59 5.48 9.80
N GLN A 108 -2.41 5.03 8.85
CA GLN A 108 -3.58 4.22 9.12
C GLN A 108 -3.25 2.93 9.88
N LEU A 109 -2.21 2.21 9.47
CA LEU A 109 -1.77 0.98 10.13
C LEU A 109 -1.43 1.21 11.61
N PHE A 110 -0.66 2.26 11.90
CA PHE A 110 -0.25 2.59 13.26
C PHE A 110 -1.42 3.15 14.09
N ASP A 111 -2.27 4.01 13.53
CA ASP A 111 -3.45 4.55 14.22
C ASP A 111 -4.41 3.41 14.57
N GLU A 112 -4.63 2.45 13.66
CA GLU A 112 -5.52 1.32 13.91
C GLU A 112 -4.93 0.31 14.89
N SER A 113 -3.61 0.05 14.85
CA SER A 113 -2.95 -0.79 15.85
C SER A 113 -3.10 -0.19 17.25
N TRP A 114 -2.99 1.14 17.35
CA TRP A 114 -3.21 1.85 18.61
C TRP A 114 -4.66 1.78 19.08
N LEU A 115 -5.62 1.98 18.16
CA LEU A 115 -7.06 1.85 18.47
C LEU A 115 -7.42 0.46 18.98
N LYS A 116 -6.83 -0.58 18.41
CA LYS A 116 -7.17 -1.98 18.71
C LYS A 116 -6.25 -2.60 19.77
N GLU A 117 -5.40 -1.79 20.41
CA GLU A 117 -4.43 -2.23 21.43
C GLU A 117 -3.63 -3.46 20.95
N SER A 118 -3.28 -3.47 19.65
CA SER A 118 -2.62 -4.59 18.98
C SER A 118 -1.18 -4.24 18.66
N GLU A 119 -0.21 -4.99 19.22
CA GLU A 119 1.18 -4.87 18.83
C GLU A 119 1.36 -5.28 17.38
N LEU A 120 2.06 -4.45 16.60
CA LEU A 120 2.38 -4.79 15.23
C LEU A 120 3.55 -5.78 15.18
N PRO A 121 3.48 -6.80 14.30
CA PRO A 121 4.66 -7.60 14.00
C PRO A 121 5.83 -6.74 13.50
N TRP A 122 7.06 -7.04 13.92
CA TRP A 122 8.26 -6.27 13.62
C TRP A 122 8.50 -6.04 12.11
N GLN A 123 8.00 -6.96 11.26
CA GLN A 123 8.08 -6.83 9.80
C GLN A 123 7.38 -5.58 9.31
N LEU A 124 6.28 -5.17 9.96
CA LEU A 124 5.51 -3.97 9.62
C LEU A 124 6.10 -2.68 10.21
N GLU A 125 7.01 -2.81 11.18
CA GLU A 125 7.75 -1.69 11.75
C GLU A 125 9.07 -1.37 11.01
N GLN A 126 9.42 -2.17 10.00
CA GLN A 126 10.59 -1.94 9.16
C GLN A 126 10.52 -0.57 8.46
N ARG A 127 11.55 -0.22 7.71
CA ARG A 127 11.66 1.09 7.09
C ARG A 127 10.65 1.28 5.95
N TRP A 128 9.72 2.21 6.15
CA TRP A 128 8.77 2.65 5.14
C TRP A 128 9.35 3.76 4.25
N MET A 129 8.87 3.82 3.02
CA MET A 129 9.20 4.84 2.05
C MET A 129 7.92 5.40 1.41
N ASP A 130 7.76 6.70 1.50
CA ASP A 130 6.81 7.50 0.72
C ASP A 130 7.26 7.49 -0.75
N PHE A 131 6.66 6.61 -1.54
CA PHE A 131 7.07 6.44 -2.93
C PHE A 131 6.57 7.59 -3.80
N GLN A 132 5.42 8.19 -3.51
CA GLN A 132 4.91 9.38 -4.18
C GLN A 132 5.90 10.53 -4.07
N ALA A 133 6.42 10.79 -2.87
CA ALA A 133 7.39 11.86 -2.63
C ALA A 133 8.72 11.60 -3.37
N VAL A 134 9.18 10.35 -3.41
CA VAL A 134 10.38 9.95 -4.16
C VAL A 134 10.16 10.11 -5.65
N TYR A 135 9.06 9.56 -6.18
CA TYR A 135 8.73 9.61 -7.61
C TYR A 135 8.55 11.06 -8.10
N THR A 136 7.75 11.86 -7.36
CA THR A 136 7.53 13.29 -7.66
C THR A 136 8.86 14.05 -7.81
N ARG A 137 9.81 13.77 -6.91
CA ARG A 137 11.14 14.39 -6.96
C ARG A 137 11.95 13.89 -8.17
N LEU A 138 11.89 12.61 -8.49
CA LEU A 138 12.62 12.00 -9.62
C LEU A 138 12.22 12.62 -10.96
N ILE A 139 10.94 12.93 -11.14
CA ILE A 139 10.43 13.56 -12.37
C ILE A 139 10.50 15.10 -12.33
N GLY A 140 11.16 15.69 -11.32
CA GLY A 140 11.40 17.14 -11.23
C GLY A 140 10.21 17.97 -10.78
N LEU A 141 9.16 17.36 -10.23
CA LEU A 141 7.99 18.07 -9.74
C LEU A 141 8.13 18.49 -8.26
N SER A 142 7.35 19.50 -7.88
CA SER A 142 7.32 20.00 -6.51
C SER A 142 6.47 19.09 -5.62
N ARG A 143 6.91 18.87 -4.38
CA ARG A 143 6.14 18.16 -3.35
C ARG A 143 4.83 18.87 -2.95
N ALA A 144 4.68 20.14 -3.28
CA ALA A 144 3.44 20.89 -3.01
C ALA A 144 2.24 20.38 -3.83
N ASN A 145 2.51 19.72 -4.98
CA ASN A 145 1.50 19.15 -5.85
C ASN A 145 1.81 17.67 -6.12
N PRO A 146 1.58 16.77 -5.14
CA PRO A 146 1.87 15.36 -5.31
C PRO A 146 0.93 14.75 -6.35
N LEU A 147 1.48 13.93 -7.24
CA LEU A 147 0.69 13.21 -8.25
C LEU A 147 -0.11 12.07 -7.60
N SER A 148 -1.36 11.87 -8.03
CA SER A 148 -2.03 10.59 -7.79
C SER A 148 -1.29 9.47 -8.53
N LEU A 149 -1.50 8.21 -8.13
CA LEU A 149 -0.90 7.05 -8.79
C LEU A 149 -1.25 7.03 -10.28
N CYS A 150 -2.53 7.22 -10.64
CA CYS A 150 -2.98 7.27 -12.03
C CYS A 150 -2.28 8.37 -12.84
N ASN A 151 -2.10 9.57 -12.27
CA ASN A 151 -1.40 10.65 -12.95
C ASN A 151 0.10 10.37 -13.10
N ALA A 152 0.71 9.70 -12.13
CA ALA A 152 2.10 9.30 -12.19
C ALA A 152 2.36 8.25 -13.27
N LEU A 153 1.46 7.27 -13.39
CA LEU A 153 1.48 6.27 -14.47
C LEU A 153 1.29 6.93 -15.84
N GLY A 154 0.31 7.83 -15.96
CA GLY A 154 0.10 8.60 -17.18
C GLY A 154 1.32 9.42 -17.59
N ALA A 155 2.01 10.06 -16.64
CA ALA A 155 3.25 10.79 -16.89
C ALA A 155 4.42 9.88 -17.32
N ALA A 156 4.39 8.61 -16.92
CA ALA A 156 5.34 7.58 -17.35
C ALA A 156 4.93 6.88 -18.66
N GLU A 157 3.85 7.32 -19.31
CA GLU A 157 3.24 6.66 -20.47
C GLU A 157 2.91 5.18 -20.22
N TYR A 158 2.66 4.84 -18.95
CA TYR A 158 2.28 3.51 -18.51
C TYR A 158 0.78 3.42 -18.26
N ARG A 159 0.14 2.42 -18.81
CA ARG A 159 -1.29 2.20 -18.60
C ARG A 159 -1.50 1.49 -17.29
N PHE A 160 -2.46 1.99 -16.48
CA PHE A 160 -2.89 1.30 -15.25
C PHE A 160 -3.39 -0.12 -15.60
N GLU A 161 -2.85 -1.12 -14.92
CA GLU A 161 -3.24 -2.52 -15.09
C GLU A 161 -4.26 -2.91 -14.01
N GLY A 162 -5.40 -3.46 -14.45
CA GLY A 162 -6.49 -3.87 -13.58
C GLY A 162 -7.49 -2.76 -13.26
N GLU A 163 -8.09 -2.85 -12.09
CA GLU A 163 -9.09 -1.91 -11.57
C GLU A 163 -8.46 -1.05 -10.48
N ALA A 164 -8.54 0.27 -10.62
CA ALA A 164 -8.10 1.19 -9.58
C ALA A 164 -8.94 1.00 -8.30
N HIS A 165 -8.33 1.30 -7.15
CA HIS A 165 -8.94 1.08 -5.83
C HIS A 165 -9.18 -0.41 -5.51
N ARG A 166 -8.29 -1.27 -5.98
CA ARG A 166 -8.07 -2.61 -5.49
C ARG A 166 -6.64 -2.68 -4.98
N ALA A 167 -6.48 -2.87 -3.68
CA ALA A 167 -5.21 -2.68 -2.97
C ALA A 167 -4.01 -3.39 -3.63
N VAL A 168 -4.18 -4.66 -4.06
CA VAL A 168 -3.08 -5.39 -4.72
C VAL A 168 -2.72 -4.80 -6.09
N GLN A 169 -3.69 -4.26 -6.83
CA GLN A 169 -3.45 -3.67 -8.14
C GLN A 169 -2.80 -2.30 -8.02
N ASP A 170 -3.20 -1.48 -7.04
CA ASP A 170 -2.56 -0.21 -6.75
C ASP A 170 -1.11 -0.41 -6.26
N ALA A 171 -0.86 -1.42 -5.42
CA ALA A 171 0.49 -1.82 -5.02
C ALA A 171 1.35 -2.28 -6.23
N GLU A 172 0.80 -3.09 -7.14
CA GLU A 172 1.51 -3.57 -8.34
C GLU A 172 1.81 -2.43 -9.33
N ASN A 173 0.86 -1.53 -9.56
CA ASN A 173 1.06 -0.36 -10.41
C ASN A 173 2.13 0.59 -9.82
N SER A 174 2.15 0.75 -8.48
CA SER A 174 3.20 1.51 -7.79
C SER A 174 4.57 0.85 -7.96
N ALA A 175 4.66 -0.47 -7.84
CA ALA A 175 5.90 -1.21 -8.06
C ALA A 175 6.39 -1.11 -9.50
N SER A 176 5.49 -1.13 -10.48
CA SER A 176 5.80 -0.97 -11.91
C SER A 176 6.49 0.36 -12.20
N LEU A 177 6.06 1.46 -11.56
CA LEU A 177 6.76 2.75 -11.68
C LEU A 177 8.22 2.68 -11.19
N LEU A 178 8.52 1.97 -10.11
CA LEU A 178 9.90 1.80 -9.65
C LEU A 178 10.72 1.01 -10.66
N ILE A 179 10.17 -0.07 -11.21
CA ILE A 179 10.83 -0.92 -12.21
C ILE A 179 11.15 -0.09 -13.46
N LEU A 180 10.21 0.73 -13.94
CA LEU A 180 10.41 1.62 -15.08
C LEU A 180 11.52 2.64 -14.84
N VAL A 181 11.51 3.33 -13.68
CA VAL A 181 12.57 4.30 -13.32
C VAL A 181 13.94 3.64 -13.29
N LYS A 182 14.03 2.42 -12.78
CA LYS A 182 15.29 1.66 -12.76
C LYS A 182 15.75 1.30 -14.17
N ALA A 183 14.86 0.83 -15.03
CA ALA A 183 15.19 0.48 -16.41
C ALA A 183 15.76 1.69 -17.18
N VAL A 184 15.13 2.86 -17.05
CA VAL A 184 15.60 4.10 -17.69
C VAL A 184 16.98 4.52 -17.15
N SER A 185 17.20 4.42 -15.84
CA SER A 185 18.51 4.76 -15.22
C SER A 185 19.65 3.86 -15.74
N TYR A 186 19.40 2.57 -15.96
CA TYR A 186 20.38 1.67 -16.52
C TYR A 186 20.69 1.97 -17.99
N THR A 187 19.68 2.36 -18.78
CA THR A 187 19.87 2.67 -20.22
C THR A 187 20.73 3.92 -20.43
N HIS A 188 20.58 4.93 -19.57
CA HIS A 188 21.40 6.15 -19.63
C HIS A 188 22.86 5.95 -19.21
N LEU A 189 23.14 4.93 -18.38
CA LEU A 189 24.52 4.60 -17.95
C LEU A 189 25.27 3.72 -18.97
N THR A 190 24.56 3.11 -19.91
CA THR A 190 25.15 2.17 -20.89
C THR A 190 25.27 2.73 -22.31
N LEU A 191 24.84 3.97 -22.57
CA LEU A 191 25.06 4.60 -23.85
C LEU A 191 26.50 5.04 -23.95
N PRO A 192 27.25 4.61 -24.98
CA PRO A 192 28.62 5.11 -25.24
C PRO A 192 28.52 6.61 -25.52
N THR A 193 29.32 7.39 -24.81
CA THR A 193 29.61 8.79 -25.19
C THR A 193 30.32 8.77 -26.55
N THR A 194 29.58 9.06 -27.61
CA THR A 194 30.13 9.35 -28.94
C THR A 194 30.75 10.73 -28.97
#